data_9a91f0d4d5ca9536eaba8fe10724483d
#
_entry.id   9a91f0d4d5ca9536eaba8fe10724483d
#
_cell.length_a   1.000
_cell.length_b   1.000
_cell.length_c   1.000
_cell.angle_alpha   90.00
_cell.angle_beta   90.00
_cell.angle_gamma   90.00
#
_symmetry.space_group_name_H-M   'P 1'
#
loop_
_entity.id
_entity.type
_entity.pdbx_description
1 polymer ?
#
loop_
_entity_poly.entity_id
_entity_poly.type
_entity_poly.pdbx_seq_one_letter_code
_entity_poly.pdbx_strand_id
1 'polypeptide(L)'
;GWFDKRFMYEQSFQMPFLARFPEEIKPGSFCENLCCNVDFAPTFLDLAALPIPSYMQGKSILPLLQGRSPKDWKNLAYHRYWMHRDPVHNAYAHYGIRNERYKLIYWYNEGLGQPGTLDGGEKKEWELFDCELDPFELINVYEDPAYNEIRLQMMDDLDQKMAEIGDLPVHGDRL
;
A
#
# COMPACT_ATOMS: atom_id res chain seq x y z
N GLY A 1 -5.84 22.81 4.83
CA GLY A 1 -5.87 21.38 5.10
C GLY A 1 -6.46 20.59 3.96
N TRP A 2 -6.00 19.38 3.83
CA TRP A 2 -6.54 18.42 2.88
C TRP A 2 -7.74 17.70 3.51
N PHE A 3 -8.82 17.58 2.79
CA PHE A 3 -10.01 16.84 3.22
C PHE A 3 -10.19 15.52 2.44
N ASP A 4 -9.20 15.15 1.61
CA ASP A 4 -9.26 13.98 0.74
C ASP A 4 -8.10 13.00 1.03
N LYS A 5 -8.25 11.77 0.55
CA LYS A 5 -7.32 10.66 0.78
C LYS A 5 -6.57 10.35 -0.51
N ARG A 6 -5.44 11.03 -0.73
CA ARG A 6 -4.64 10.88 -1.95
C ARG A 6 -3.24 10.33 -1.65
N PHE A 7 -2.73 10.59 -0.46
CA PHE A 7 -1.37 10.23 -0.08
C PHE A 7 -1.32 8.94 0.72
N MET A 8 -0.15 8.30 0.74
CA MET A 8 0.08 7.06 1.47
C MET A 8 0.26 7.24 2.99
N TYR A 9 0.19 8.46 3.51
CA TYR A 9 0.31 8.67 4.96
C TYR A 9 -0.80 7.98 5.74
N GLU A 10 -0.49 7.50 6.95
CA GLU A 10 -1.41 6.66 7.76
C GLU A 10 -2.80 7.30 7.95
N GLN A 11 -2.88 8.64 8.05
CA GLN A 11 -4.16 9.36 8.16
C GLN A 11 -5.10 9.14 6.96
N SER A 12 -4.55 8.74 5.82
CA SER A 12 -5.31 8.39 4.61
C SER A 12 -5.31 6.89 4.33
N PHE A 13 -4.23 6.19 4.69
CA PHE A 13 -3.96 4.83 4.28
C PHE A 13 -4.53 3.80 5.28
N GLN A 14 -4.42 4.08 6.58
CA GLN A 14 -4.98 3.24 7.62
C GLN A 14 -6.45 3.56 7.85
N MET A 15 -7.34 2.88 7.15
CA MET A 15 -8.79 3.05 7.29
C MET A 15 -9.38 2.02 8.26
N PRO A 16 -10.36 2.42 9.11
CA PRO A 16 -11.07 1.47 9.96
C PRO A 16 -11.78 0.40 9.11
N PHE A 17 -11.60 -0.86 9.49
CA PHE A 17 -12.28 -1.98 8.88
C PHE A 17 -13.00 -2.81 9.94
N LEU A 18 -14.30 -3.00 9.77
CA LEU A 18 -15.13 -3.79 10.66
C LEU A 18 -15.87 -4.84 9.84
N ALA A 19 -15.79 -6.11 10.27
CA ALA A 19 -16.50 -7.20 9.64
C ALA A 19 -17.41 -7.90 10.65
N ARG A 20 -18.62 -8.26 10.22
CA ARG A 20 -19.57 -9.04 11.03
C ARG A 20 -20.13 -10.18 10.20
N PHE A 21 -19.79 -11.39 10.62
CA PHE A 21 -20.37 -12.63 10.09
C PHE A 21 -20.40 -13.67 11.21
N PRO A 22 -21.49 -13.73 11.99
CA PRO A 22 -21.54 -14.48 13.26
C PRO A 22 -21.23 -15.97 13.15
N GLU A 23 -21.45 -16.59 12.00
CA GLU A 23 -21.18 -18.01 11.77
C GLU A 23 -19.69 -18.30 11.60
N GLU A 24 -18.89 -17.32 11.14
CA GLU A 24 -17.51 -17.51 10.77
C GLU A 24 -16.54 -16.62 11.59
N ILE A 25 -17.01 -15.44 12.04
CA ILE A 25 -16.18 -14.47 12.74
C ILE A 25 -16.55 -14.42 14.22
N LYS A 26 -15.59 -14.74 15.08
CA LYS A 26 -15.77 -14.66 16.53
C LYS A 26 -16.03 -13.22 16.96
N PRO A 27 -17.10 -12.95 17.72
CA PRO A 27 -17.35 -11.61 18.26
C PRO A 27 -16.19 -11.09 19.10
N GLY A 28 -15.84 -9.80 18.92
CA GLY A 28 -14.76 -9.14 19.65
C GLY A 28 -13.35 -9.61 19.26
N SER A 29 -13.21 -10.36 18.15
CA SER A 29 -11.90 -10.70 17.61
C SER A 29 -11.22 -9.48 16.98
N PHE A 30 -9.89 -9.49 16.98
CA PHE A 30 -9.04 -8.46 16.43
C PHE A 30 -7.97 -9.11 15.54
N CYS A 31 -7.62 -8.46 14.45
CA CYS A 31 -6.60 -8.93 13.50
C CYS A 31 -5.70 -7.75 13.11
N GLU A 32 -4.39 -7.93 13.24
CA GLU A 32 -3.37 -6.91 12.92
C GLU A 32 -2.76 -7.09 11.53
N ASN A 33 -3.13 -8.16 10.82
CA ASN A 33 -2.63 -8.39 9.48
C ASN A 33 -3.12 -7.30 8.52
N LEU A 34 -2.23 -6.86 7.63
CA LEU A 34 -2.57 -5.90 6.59
C LEU A 34 -3.51 -6.54 5.56
N CYS A 35 -4.54 -5.80 5.20
CA CYS A 35 -5.43 -6.12 4.09
C CYS A 35 -5.71 -4.88 3.26
N CYS A 36 -6.02 -5.06 1.99
CA CYS A 36 -6.24 -3.99 1.04
C CYS A 36 -7.61 -4.10 0.38
N ASN A 37 -8.08 -3.04 -0.26
CA ASN A 37 -9.35 -3.03 -1.00
C ASN A 37 -9.42 -4.12 -2.07
N VAL A 38 -8.30 -4.49 -2.67
CA VAL A 38 -8.21 -5.56 -3.68
C VAL A 38 -8.57 -6.94 -3.12
N ASP A 39 -8.53 -7.12 -1.80
CA ASP A 39 -8.80 -8.37 -1.10
C ASP A 39 -10.30 -8.60 -0.86
N PHE A 40 -11.13 -7.57 -0.99
CA PHE A 40 -12.57 -7.69 -0.69
C PHE A 40 -13.31 -8.54 -1.71
N ALA A 41 -13.07 -8.32 -3.01
CA ALA A 41 -13.75 -9.08 -4.04
C ALA A 41 -13.44 -10.59 -3.96
N PRO A 42 -12.17 -11.05 -3.85
CA PRO A 42 -11.87 -12.45 -3.63
C PRO A 42 -12.48 -12.99 -2.32
N THR A 43 -12.57 -12.16 -1.26
CA THR A 43 -13.21 -12.58 0.00
C THR A 43 -14.70 -12.85 -0.17
N PHE A 44 -15.41 -12.02 -0.92
CA PHE A 44 -16.84 -12.25 -1.19
C PHE A 44 -17.08 -13.49 -2.05
N LEU A 45 -16.20 -13.76 -3.02
CA LEU A 45 -16.29 -15.00 -3.80
C LEU A 45 -16.03 -16.23 -2.93
N ASP A 46 -15.04 -16.18 -2.06
CA ASP A 46 -14.71 -17.25 -1.13
C ASP A 46 -15.87 -17.53 -0.16
N LEU A 47 -16.46 -16.49 0.42
CA LEU A 47 -17.67 -16.61 1.26
C LEU A 47 -18.86 -17.22 0.51
N ALA A 48 -18.97 -17.00 -0.79
CA ALA A 48 -20.00 -17.57 -1.65
C ALA A 48 -19.64 -18.98 -2.16
N ALA A 49 -18.49 -19.54 -1.75
CA ALA A 49 -17.95 -20.80 -2.26
C ALA A 49 -17.79 -20.81 -3.80
N LEU A 50 -17.45 -19.65 -4.38
CA LEU A 50 -17.20 -19.49 -5.81
C LEU A 50 -15.69 -19.44 -6.09
N PRO A 51 -15.24 -19.88 -7.26
CA PRO A 51 -13.83 -19.82 -7.62
C PRO A 51 -13.39 -18.36 -7.77
N ILE A 52 -12.21 -18.06 -7.24
CA ILE A 52 -11.56 -16.74 -7.39
C ILE A 52 -10.84 -16.72 -8.74
N PRO A 53 -11.19 -15.81 -9.66
CA PRO A 53 -10.52 -15.70 -10.95
C PRO A 53 -9.03 -15.35 -10.80
N SER A 54 -8.18 -15.96 -11.62
CA SER A 54 -6.72 -15.79 -11.56
C SER A 54 -6.22 -14.39 -11.90
N TYR A 55 -7.04 -13.54 -12.51
CA TYR A 55 -6.69 -12.14 -12.77
C TYR A 55 -6.85 -11.21 -11.56
N MET A 56 -7.49 -11.69 -10.49
CA MET A 56 -7.61 -10.91 -9.25
C MET A 56 -6.27 -10.91 -8.52
N GLN A 57 -5.75 -9.72 -8.23
CA GLN A 57 -4.47 -9.53 -7.55
C GLN A 57 -4.56 -9.69 -6.03
N GLY A 58 -5.75 -9.50 -5.46
CA GLY A 58 -6.01 -9.67 -4.03
C GLY A 58 -6.19 -11.14 -3.63
N LYS A 59 -6.19 -11.38 -2.33
CA LYS A 59 -6.43 -12.68 -1.70
C LYS A 59 -7.64 -12.62 -0.77
N SER A 60 -8.33 -13.74 -0.56
CA SER A 60 -9.39 -13.78 0.45
C SER A 60 -8.83 -13.56 1.86
N ILE A 61 -9.39 -12.59 2.58
CA ILE A 61 -9.09 -12.34 4.00
C ILE A 61 -9.94 -13.19 4.92
N LEU A 62 -10.79 -14.08 4.41
CA LEU A 62 -11.64 -14.94 5.23
C LEU A 62 -10.86 -15.73 6.29
N PRO A 63 -9.68 -16.32 5.99
CA PRO A 63 -8.87 -16.96 7.02
C PRO A 63 -8.48 -16.02 8.15
N LEU A 64 -8.11 -14.76 7.84
CA LEU A 64 -7.75 -13.75 8.84
C LEU A 64 -8.96 -13.39 9.72
N LEU A 65 -10.12 -13.21 9.11
CA LEU A 65 -11.38 -12.93 9.81
C LEU A 65 -11.78 -14.08 10.76
N GLN A 66 -11.38 -15.31 10.43
CA GLN A 66 -11.58 -16.50 11.27
C GLN A 66 -10.48 -16.68 12.33
N GLY A 67 -9.55 -15.72 12.47
CA GLY A 67 -8.43 -15.78 13.42
C GLY A 67 -7.29 -16.72 13.00
N ARG A 68 -7.17 -17.05 11.72
CA ARG A 68 -6.10 -17.87 11.16
C ARG A 68 -5.17 -16.97 10.32
N SER A 69 -3.86 -17.02 10.57
CA SER A 69 -2.86 -16.35 9.73
C SER A 69 -2.18 -17.39 8.82
N PRO A 70 -2.52 -17.42 7.52
CA PRO A 70 -1.82 -18.30 6.57
C PRO A 70 -0.32 -17.98 6.52
N LYS A 71 0.54 -18.99 6.45
CA LYS A 71 2.00 -18.79 6.44
C LYS A 71 2.51 -18.00 5.21
N ASP A 72 1.76 -18.04 4.13
CA ASP A 72 2.04 -17.31 2.88
C ASP A 72 1.33 -15.95 2.82
N TRP A 73 0.71 -15.51 3.91
CA TRP A 73 0.14 -14.16 3.99
C TRP A 73 1.27 -13.15 4.08
N LYS A 74 1.42 -12.36 3.03
CA LYS A 74 2.39 -11.25 3.03
C LYS A 74 1.71 -10.01 3.61
N ASN A 75 2.19 -9.54 4.76
CA ASN A 75 1.78 -8.26 5.34
C ASN A 75 2.43 -7.11 4.59
N LEU A 76 2.00 -6.90 3.34
CA LEU A 76 2.53 -5.90 2.44
C LEU A 76 1.39 -5.27 1.63
N ALA A 77 1.17 -3.98 1.83
CA ALA A 77 0.24 -3.19 1.06
C ALA A 77 0.99 -2.36 0.01
N TYR A 78 0.57 -2.45 -1.24
CA TYR A 78 1.08 -1.63 -2.35
C TYR A 78 0.04 -0.60 -2.73
N HIS A 79 0.49 0.61 -3.06
CA HIS A 79 -0.34 1.69 -3.57
C HIS A 79 0.37 2.44 -4.68
N ARG A 80 -0.40 2.93 -5.67
CA ARG A 80 0.07 3.87 -6.68
C ARG A 80 -0.99 4.93 -6.95
N TYR A 81 -0.58 6.19 -6.91
CA TYR A 81 -1.38 7.35 -7.30
C TYR A 81 -0.89 7.89 -8.64
N TRP A 82 -1.79 7.88 -9.64
CA TRP A 82 -1.46 8.20 -11.03
C TRP A 82 -1.74 9.65 -11.42
N MET A 83 -2.68 10.32 -10.74
CA MET A 83 -3.24 11.60 -11.14
C MET A 83 -2.33 12.78 -10.75
N HIS A 84 -1.13 12.82 -11.34
CA HIS A 84 -0.16 13.87 -11.04
C HIS A 84 -0.71 15.26 -11.32
N ARG A 85 -0.75 16.09 -10.26
CA ARG A 85 -1.19 17.49 -10.30
C ARG A 85 -2.56 17.68 -10.94
N ASP A 86 -3.50 16.77 -10.67
CA ASP A 86 -4.86 16.91 -11.16
C ASP A 86 -5.46 18.29 -10.78
N PRO A 87 -6.38 18.85 -11.61
CA PRO A 87 -6.87 20.22 -11.42
C PRO A 87 -7.64 20.46 -10.11
N VAL A 88 -8.13 19.40 -9.48
CA VAL A 88 -8.92 19.50 -8.25
C VAL A 88 -8.06 19.44 -7.00
N HIS A 89 -7.11 18.49 -6.95
CA HIS A 89 -6.34 18.17 -5.74
C HIS A 89 -4.91 18.66 -5.81
N ASN A 90 -4.36 18.83 -7.02
CA ASN A 90 -2.95 19.17 -7.24
C ASN A 90 -2.00 18.24 -6.45
N ALA A 91 -2.39 16.96 -6.31
CA ALA A 91 -1.59 15.96 -5.62
C ALA A 91 -0.49 15.41 -6.53
N TYR A 92 0.67 15.11 -5.96
CA TYR A 92 1.80 14.59 -6.71
C TYR A 92 1.74 13.06 -6.85
N ALA A 93 2.13 12.58 -8.03
CA ALA A 93 2.12 11.15 -8.32
C ALA A 93 3.21 10.41 -7.54
N HIS A 94 2.85 9.29 -6.96
CA HIS A 94 3.72 8.47 -6.13
C HIS A 94 3.27 7.02 -6.13
N TYR A 95 4.14 6.15 -5.68
CA TYR A 95 3.82 4.78 -5.32
C TYR A 95 4.69 4.32 -4.16
N GLY A 96 4.33 3.22 -3.56
CA GLY A 96 5.10 2.68 -2.46
C GLY A 96 4.48 1.44 -1.85
N ILE A 97 5.12 1.00 -0.79
CA ILE A 97 4.67 -0.14 0.01
C ILE A 97 4.64 0.18 1.49
N ARG A 98 3.79 -0.54 2.19
CA ARG A 98 3.66 -0.55 3.64
C ARG A 98 3.72 -1.99 4.12
N ASN A 99 4.66 -2.32 4.99
CA ASN A 99 4.66 -3.57 5.74
C ASN A 99 4.15 -3.35 7.18
N GLU A 100 4.38 -4.26 8.10
CA GLU A 100 3.88 -4.14 9.49
C GLU A 100 4.46 -2.92 10.24
N ARG A 101 5.66 -2.47 9.89
CA ARG A 101 6.36 -1.40 10.61
C ARG A 101 6.79 -0.25 9.72
N TYR A 102 7.28 -0.54 8.51
CA TYR A 102 7.91 0.45 7.65
C TYR A 102 7.03 0.82 6.46
N LYS A 103 7.14 2.07 6.03
CA LYS A 103 6.53 2.57 4.81
C LYS A 103 7.59 3.20 3.92
N LEU A 104 7.64 2.77 2.67
CA LEU A 104 8.50 3.35 1.64
C LEU A 104 7.63 3.97 0.56
N ILE A 105 7.90 5.23 0.21
CA ILE A 105 7.18 5.99 -0.82
C ILE A 105 8.18 6.56 -1.82
N TYR A 106 7.87 6.43 -3.10
CA TYR A 106 8.59 7.11 -4.17
C TYR A 106 7.68 8.12 -4.87
N TRP A 107 8.04 9.38 -4.75
CA TRP A 107 7.40 10.49 -5.44
C TRP A 107 8.02 10.64 -6.82
N TYR A 108 7.39 10.03 -7.84
CA TYR A 108 7.93 10.10 -9.20
C TYR A 108 7.56 11.40 -9.93
N ASN A 109 6.54 12.12 -9.47
CA ASN A 109 6.22 13.50 -9.85
C ASN A 109 6.09 13.70 -11.37
N GLU A 110 5.48 12.75 -12.07
CA GLU A 110 5.28 12.78 -13.52
C GLU A 110 3.86 12.33 -13.88
N GLY A 111 3.26 12.99 -14.88
CA GLY A 111 1.94 12.64 -15.40
C GLY A 111 1.93 11.41 -16.27
N LEU A 112 3.09 10.97 -16.79
CA LEU A 112 3.25 9.81 -17.66
C LEU A 112 2.26 9.76 -18.85
N GLY A 113 1.84 10.93 -19.35
CA GLY A 113 0.88 11.05 -20.42
C GLY A 113 -0.56 10.64 -20.07
N GLN A 114 -0.88 10.46 -18.79
CA GLN A 114 -2.23 10.09 -18.36
C GLN A 114 -3.20 11.28 -18.53
N PRO A 115 -4.42 11.03 -19.03
CA PRO A 115 -5.44 12.09 -19.13
C PRO A 115 -5.75 12.70 -17.75
N GLY A 116 -5.86 14.04 -17.72
CA GLY A 116 -6.17 14.76 -16.47
C GLY A 116 -4.98 15.01 -15.56
N THR A 117 -3.77 14.73 -16.02
CA THR A 117 -2.53 15.06 -15.31
C THR A 117 -1.83 16.27 -15.92
N LEU A 118 -0.93 16.89 -15.16
CA LEU A 118 -0.01 17.94 -15.61
C LEU A 118 1.42 17.49 -15.35
N ASP A 119 2.32 17.77 -16.29
CA ASP A 119 3.75 17.53 -16.10
C ASP A 119 4.42 18.63 -15.23
N GLY A 120 5.59 18.30 -14.69
CA GLY A 120 6.38 19.19 -13.87
C GLY A 120 5.93 19.23 -12.40
N GLY A 121 6.58 20.05 -11.62
CA GLY A 121 6.39 20.18 -10.18
C GLY A 121 7.67 19.90 -9.41
N GLU A 122 7.55 19.21 -8.30
CA GLU A 122 8.65 18.92 -7.40
C GLU A 122 9.64 17.88 -7.97
N LYS A 123 10.82 17.83 -7.39
CA LYS A 123 11.81 16.80 -7.72
C LYS A 123 11.33 15.44 -7.23
N LYS A 124 11.79 14.39 -7.92
CA LYS A 124 11.60 13.02 -7.47
C LYS A 124 12.31 12.80 -6.15
N GLU A 125 11.66 12.13 -5.22
CA GLU A 125 12.24 11.84 -3.91
C GLU A 125 11.72 10.53 -3.33
N TRP A 126 12.47 10.03 -2.35
CA TRP A 126 12.08 8.89 -1.55
C TRP A 126 11.76 9.31 -0.12
N GLU A 127 10.75 8.67 0.43
CA GLU A 127 10.47 8.76 1.87
C GLU A 127 10.45 7.36 2.47
N LEU A 128 11.06 7.23 3.63
CA LEU A 128 11.01 6.02 4.46
C LEU A 128 10.58 6.42 5.87
N PHE A 129 9.55 5.76 6.37
CA PHE A 129 9.03 5.99 7.72
C PHE A 129 9.07 4.73 8.56
N ASP A 130 9.48 4.86 9.82
CA ASP A 130 9.30 3.86 10.88
C ASP A 130 8.00 4.16 11.62
N CYS A 131 6.90 3.58 11.16
CA CYS A 131 5.57 3.88 11.67
C CYS A 131 5.34 3.39 13.12
N GLU A 132 6.25 2.59 13.68
CA GLU A 132 6.21 2.21 15.10
C GLU A 132 6.83 3.30 15.99
N LEU A 133 7.97 3.87 15.57
CA LEU A 133 8.64 4.94 16.32
C LEU A 133 8.07 6.33 16.00
N ASP A 134 7.59 6.52 14.79
CA ASP A 134 6.99 7.77 14.30
C ASP A 134 5.62 7.51 13.65
N PRO A 135 4.58 7.26 14.46
CA PRO A 135 3.24 6.95 13.95
C PRO A 135 2.56 8.12 13.21
N PHE A 136 3.14 9.32 13.27
CA PHE A 136 2.65 10.49 12.54
C PHE A 136 3.44 10.80 11.28
N GLU A 137 4.49 10.00 10.98
CA GLU A 137 5.29 10.11 9.76
C GLU A 137 5.88 11.53 9.55
N LEU A 138 6.44 12.08 10.62
CA LEU A 138 7.01 13.42 10.63
C LEU A 138 8.49 13.45 10.22
N ILE A 139 9.18 12.30 10.31
CA ILE A 139 10.63 12.20 10.11
C ILE A 139 10.91 11.21 8.99
N ASN A 140 11.31 11.74 7.82
CA ASN A 140 11.81 10.90 6.73
C ASN A 140 13.22 10.38 7.08
N VAL A 141 13.35 9.06 7.26
CA VAL A 141 14.60 8.38 7.61
C VAL A 141 15.28 7.73 6.40
N TYR A 142 14.87 8.05 5.17
CA TYR A 142 15.40 7.42 3.96
C TYR A 142 16.92 7.57 3.82
N GLU A 143 17.47 8.74 4.18
CA GLU A 143 18.91 9.03 4.10
C GLU A 143 19.65 8.72 5.41
N ASP A 144 18.97 8.26 6.46
CA ASP A 144 19.61 7.91 7.72
C ASP A 144 20.37 6.58 7.59
N PRO A 145 21.70 6.58 7.84
CA PRO A 145 22.52 5.36 7.74
C PRO A 145 22.05 4.21 8.65
N ALA A 146 21.37 4.51 9.76
CA ALA A 146 20.84 3.50 10.67
C ALA A 146 19.73 2.66 10.03
N TYR A 147 19.06 3.17 9.00
CA TYR A 147 17.99 2.48 8.28
C TYR A 147 18.41 1.91 6.93
N ASN A 148 19.71 1.91 6.61
CA ASN A 148 20.20 1.48 5.28
C ASN A 148 19.78 0.06 4.91
N GLU A 149 19.88 -0.90 5.81
CA GLU A 149 19.45 -2.29 5.56
C GLU A 149 17.94 -2.37 5.33
N ILE A 150 17.16 -1.67 6.14
CA ILE A 150 15.70 -1.61 6.02
C ILE A 150 15.31 -0.96 4.68
N ARG A 151 15.95 0.14 4.31
CA ARG A 151 15.74 0.82 3.03
C ARG A 151 15.94 -0.14 1.86
N LEU A 152 17.06 -0.85 1.82
CA LEU A 152 17.35 -1.81 0.76
C LEU A 152 16.32 -2.94 0.71
N GLN A 153 15.95 -3.49 1.86
CA GLN A 153 14.93 -4.52 1.93
C GLN A 153 13.56 -4.02 1.42
N MET A 154 13.14 -2.83 1.84
CA MET A 154 11.87 -2.23 1.40
C MET A 154 11.88 -1.94 -0.11
N MET A 155 13.02 -1.54 -0.67
CA MET A 155 13.15 -1.36 -2.12
C MET A 155 13.04 -2.69 -2.86
N ASP A 156 13.68 -3.78 -2.36
CA ASP A 156 13.53 -5.12 -2.92
C ASP A 156 12.10 -5.62 -2.88
N ASP A 157 11.42 -5.43 -1.75
CA ASP A 157 10.03 -5.81 -1.57
C ASP A 157 9.11 -5.03 -2.54
N LEU A 158 9.38 -3.74 -2.76
CA LEU A 158 8.65 -2.91 -3.72
C LEU A 158 8.82 -3.44 -5.15
N ASP A 159 10.05 -3.68 -5.59
CA ASP A 159 10.34 -4.18 -6.93
C ASP A 159 9.69 -5.55 -7.17
N GLN A 160 9.81 -6.45 -6.19
CA GLN A 160 9.17 -7.76 -6.26
C GLN A 160 7.64 -7.64 -6.35
N LYS A 161 7.04 -6.73 -5.56
CA LYS A 161 5.59 -6.52 -5.58
C LYS A 161 5.13 -5.93 -6.90
N MET A 162 5.84 -4.95 -7.45
CA MET A 162 5.54 -4.38 -8.76
C MET A 162 5.63 -5.42 -9.87
N ALA A 163 6.68 -6.25 -9.86
CA ALA A 163 6.81 -7.36 -10.82
C ALA A 163 5.67 -8.39 -10.70
N GLU A 164 5.28 -8.74 -9.45
CA GLU A 164 4.18 -9.67 -9.16
C GLU A 164 2.84 -9.20 -9.78
N ILE A 165 2.56 -7.89 -9.69
CA ILE A 165 1.30 -7.32 -10.17
C ILE A 165 1.36 -6.78 -11.60
N GLY A 166 2.52 -6.86 -12.26
CA GLY A 166 2.71 -6.37 -13.62
C GLY A 166 2.78 -4.84 -13.72
N ASP A 167 3.11 -4.15 -12.65
CA ASP A 167 3.36 -2.70 -12.67
C ASP A 167 4.82 -2.42 -13.03
N LEU A 168 5.06 -1.27 -13.67
CA LEU A 168 6.39 -0.88 -14.12
C LEU A 168 6.98 0.22 -13.23
N PRO A 169 8.17 0.02 -12.66
CA PRO A 169 8.85 1.03 -11.88
C PRO A 169 9.29 2.21 -12.77
N VAL A 170 9.26 3.42 -12.21
CA VAL A 170 9.79 4.64 -12.84
C VAL A 170 10.92 5.25 -12.02
N HIS A 171 11.40 4.56 -11.00
CA HIS A 171 12.51 5.02 -10.15
C HIS A 171 13.90 4.67 -10.72
N GLY A 172 13.96 3.99 -11.86
CA GLY A 172 15.22 3.58 -12.49
C GLY A 172 15.88 2.38 -11.82
N ASP A 173 16.93 1.88 -12.47
CA ASP A 173 17.76 0.81 -11.89
C ASP A 173 18.53 1.38 -10.69
N ARG A 174 18.75 0.52 -9.70
CA ARG A 174 19.59 0.86 -8.55
C ARG A 174 21.02 1.03 -9.00
N LEU A 175 21.60 2.21 -8.79
CA LEU A 175 23.02 2.48 -8.96
C LEU A 175 23.79 1.95 -7.76
#